data_53adb19c54cd8c5d963f8b92a37e04cc
#
_entry.id   53adb19c54cd8c5d963f8b92a37e04cc
#
_cell.length_a   1.000
_cell.length_b   1.000
_cell.length_c   1.000
_cell.angle_alpha   90.00
_cell.angle_beta   90.00
_cell.angle_gamma   90.00
#
_symmetry.space_group_name_H-M   'P 1'
#
loop_
_entity.id
_entity.type
_entity.pdbx_description
1 polymer ?
#
loop_
_entity_poly.entity_id
_entity_poly.type
_entity_poly.pdbx_seq_one_letter_code
_entity_poly.pdbx_strand_id
1 'polypeptide(L)'
;MTGVLTCALPICHAMTSKSSMDNFARDIVLIKQCGVNPVIVHGGGPMINKVLSDLKIESAFAQGKRVTDRKTMEVVEMVLSGSINKSIVNAINNQGGKGVGLSGKDANMIQCVQDNPKLGFVGKIQKINTDLVQNFLESDFIPVIAPIGFGTNGDTYNINGDTAAGAMASSLLADRLLLLTDVIGVKDADENLITQLTVKEARELIDAEIINSGMIPKVNTSIKAIEDGVRASVIIDGRVDHACLLELFTSHGIGTLFKKTFG
;
A
#
# COMPACT_ATOMS: atom_id res chain seq x y z
N MET A 1 -8.10 18.21 15.24
CA MET A 1 -7.62 17.77 13.89
C MET A 1 -7.49 16.26 13.95
N THR A 2 -8.41 15.55 13.34
CA THR A 2 -8.40 14.09 13.24
C THR A 2 -7.47 13.73 12.08
N GLY A 3 -6.20 13.44 12.37
CA GLY A 3 -5.26 13.00 11.37
C GLY A 3 -5.67 11.61 10.83
N VAL A 4 -5.81 11.46 9.52
CA VAL A 4 -6.00 10.17 8.89
C VAL A 4 -4.63 9.64 8.50
N LEU A 5 -4.13 8.64 9.23
CA LEU A 5 -2.94 7.92 8.84
C LEU A 5 -3.32 6.82 7.86
N THR A 6 -2.88 6.92 6.61
CA THR A 6 -3.02 5.85 5.64
C THR A 6 -1.71 5.08 5.58
N CYS A 7 -1.74 3.82 5.98
CA CYS A 7 -0.62 2.91 5.82
C CYS A 7 -0.87 2.05 4.58
N ALA A 8 -0.08 2.27 3.54
CA ALA A 8 0.02 1.31 2.45
C ALA A 8 0.99 0.22 2.86
N LEU A 9 0.51 -0.98 2.84
CA LEU A 9 1.31 -2.15 3.12
C LEU A 9 1.39 -3.00 1.87
N PRO A 10 2.39 -2.87 1.03
CA PRO A 10 2.76 -3.96 0.16
C PRO A 10 3.34 -5.05 1.05
N ILE A 11 2.45 -5.79 1.72
CA ILE A 11 2.84 -6.90 2.60
C ILE A 11 3.18 -8.10 1.72
N CYS A 12 4.27 -8.00 0.98
CA CYS A 12 4.80 -9.15 0.27
C CYS A 12 5.73 -9.97 1.15
N HIS A 13 6.44 -9.36 2.09
CA HIS A 13 7.46 -10.03 2.91
C HIS A 13 7.18 -9.97 4.42
N ALA A 14 6.51 -8.96 4.94
CA ALA A 14 6.13 -8.88 6.36
C ALA A 14 5.09 -9.93 6.78
N MET A 15 4.39 -10.58 5.82
CA MET A 15 3.40 -11.64 6.08
C MET A 15 3.94 -13.06 5.92
N THR A 16 5.25 -13.25 5.88
CA THR A 16 5.85 -14.58 5.69
C THR A 16 5.76 -15.46 6.93
N SER A 17 5.51 -14.87 8.09
CA SER A 17 5.31 -15.61 9.33
C SER A 17 4.07 -15.12 10.09
N LYS A 18 3.47 -16.03 10.88
CA LYS A 18 2.36 -15.69 11.78
C LYS A 18 2.79 -14.61 12.80
N SER A 19 4.02 -14.70 13.30
CA SER A 19 4.56 -13.73 14.27
C SER A 19 4.63 -12.31 13.71
N SER A 20 5.12 -12.14 12.48
CA SER A 20 5.20 -10.82 11.83
C SER A 20 3.82 -10.22 11.61
N MET A 21 2.83 -11.03 11.23
CA MET A 21 1.44 -10.60 11.09
C MET A 21 0.84 -10.16 12.42
N ASP A 22 1.07 -10.93 13.48
CA ASP A 22 0.55 -10.62 14.83
C ASP A 22 1.20 -9.34 15.38
N ASN A 23 2.51 -9.13 15.18
CA ASN A 23 3.21 -7.91 15.56
C ASN A 23 2.65 -6.70 14.80
N PHE A 24 2.52 -6.81 13.48
CA PHE A 24 1.93 -5.78 12.66
C PHE A 24 0.50 -5.43 13.11
N ALA A 25 -0.36 -6.43 13.32
CA ALA A 25 -1.74 -6.21 13.76
C ALA A 25 -1.80 -5.51 15.13
N ARG A 26 -0.91 -5.87 16.06
CA ARG A 26 -0.76 -5.20 17.35
C ARG A 26 -0.38 -3.73 17.20
N ASP A 27 0.58 -3.43 16.33
CA ASP A 27 1.01 -2.05 16.04
C ASP A 27 -0.16 -1.21 15.52
N ILE A 28 -0.91 -1.74 14.56
CA ILE A 28 -2.07 -1.05 13.98
C ILE A 28 -3.15 -0.76 15.04
N VAL A 29 -3.41 -1.72 15.94
CA VAL A 29 -4.37 -1.53 17.03
C VAL A 29 -3.88 -0.46 18.01
N LEU A 30 -2.60 -0.48 18.37
CA LEU A 30 -2.00 0.56 19.23
C LEU A 30 -2.05 1.94 18.58
N ILE A 31 -1.73 2.05 17.31
CA ILE A 31 -1.84 3.29 16.52
C ILE A 31 -3.28 3.83 16.60
N LYS A 32 -4.28 2.96 16.42
CA LYS A 32 -5.69 3.34 16.53
C LYS A 32 -6.05 3.81 17.94
N GLN A 33 -5.58 3.13 18.98
CA GLN A 33 -5.80 3.50 20.37
C GLN A 33 -5.13 4.84 20.75
N CYS A 34 -4.04 5.21 20.08
CA CYS A 34 -3.40 6.52 20.21
C CYS A 34 -4.16 7.66 19.49
N GLY A 35 -5.35 7.40 18.94
CA GLY A 35 -6.18 8.40 18.27
C GLY A 35 -5.84 8.65 16.82
N VAL A 36 -4.99 7.83 16.22
CA VAL A 36 -4.69 7.86 14.79
C VAL A 36 -5.64 6.92 14.04
N ASN A 37 -6.10 7.29 12.87
CA ASN A 37 -7.00 6.49 12.03
C ASN A 37 -6.22 5.75 10.93
N PRO A 38 -5.80 4.48 11.13
CA PRO A 38 -5.10 3.72 10.11
C PRO A 38 -6.07 3.22 9.02
N VAL A 39 -5.65 3.34 7.77
CA VAL A 39 -6.28 2.70 6.61
C VAL A 39 -5.23 1.81 5.96
N ILE A 40 -5.49 0.53 5.85
CA ILE A 40 -4.54 -0.45 5.33
C ILE A 40 -4.90 -0.76 3.89
N VAL A 41 -3.92 -0.63 2.98
CA VAL A 41 -4.04 -1.13 1.61
C VAL A 41 -2.96 -2.19 1.45
N HIS A 42 -3.32 -3.44 1.17
CA HIS A 42 -2.35 -4.53 1.14
C HIS A 42 -2.00 -4.99 -0.27
N GLY A 43 -0.86 -5.66 -0.41
CA GLY A 43 -0.48 -6.41 -1.60
C GLY A 43 -0.75 -7.90 -1.46
N GLY A 44 -0.08 -8.72 -2.27
CA GLY A 44 -0.24 -10.18 -2.20
C GLY A 44 0.49 -10.98 -3.29
N GLY A 45 1.50 -10.37 -3.92
CA GLY A 45 2.23 -10.98 -5.04
C GLY A 45 2.68 -12.43 -4.83
N PRO A 46 3.38 -12.76 -3.71
CA PRO A 46 3.83 -14.12 -3.44
C PRO A 46 2.69 -15.14 -3.32
N MET A 47 1.59 -14.79 -2.63
CA MET A 47 0.44 -15.68 -2.48
C MET A 47 -0.27 -15.88 -3.83
N ILE A 48 -0.41 -14.83 -4.63
CA ILE A 48 -0.96 -14.91 -5.98
C ILE A 48 -0.09 -15.85 -6.82
N ASN A 49 1.25 -15.69 -6.80
CA ASN A 49 2.17 -16.56 -7.54
C ASN A 49 1.99 -18.03 -7.13
N LYS A 50 1.91 -18.29 -5.82
CA LYS A 50 1.70 -19.65 -5.30
C LYS A 50 0.42 -20.26 -5.86
N VAL A 51 -0.72 -19.57 -5.73
CA VAL A 51 -2.02 -20.08 -6.18
C VAL A 51 -2.06 -20.27 -7.69
N LEU A 52 -1.51 -19.33 -8.49
CA LEU A 52 -1.40 -19.50 -9.93
C LEU A 52 -0.56 -20.73 -10.30
N SER A 53 0.57 -20.95 -9.62
CA SER A 53 1.41 -22.13 -9.81
C SER A 53 0.67 -23.43 -9.45
N ASP A 54 -0.03 -23.46 -8.32
CA ASP A 54 -0.83 -24.63 -7.91
C ASP A 54 -1.94 -24.95 -8.90
N LEU A 55 -2.52 -23.93 -9.55
CA LEU A 55 -3.53 -24.07 -10.61
C LEU A 55 -2.93 -24.29 -12.02
N LYS A 56 -1.60 -24.30 -12.15
CA LYS A 56 -0.87 -24.39 -13.42
C LYS A 56 -1.24 -23.29 -14.41
N ILE A 57 -1.46 -22.09 -13.91
CA ILE A 57 -1.70 -20.87 -14.70
C ILE A 57 -0.36 -20.13 -14.80
N GLU A 58 0.07 -19.87 -16.04
CA GLU A 58 1.30 -19.11 -16.28
C GLU A 58 1.14 -17.65 -15.82
N SER A 59 2.18 -17.12 -15.22
CA SER A 59 2.23 -15.74 -14.73
C SER A 59 3.44 -15.02 -15.28
N ALA A 60 3.22 -13.89 -15.93
CA ALA A 60 4.27 -13.05 -16.49
C ALA A 60 4.21 -11.64 -15.86
N PHE A 61 5.35 -10.96 -15.90
CA PHE A 61 5.46 -9.57 -15.48
C PHE A 61 5.99 -8.72 -16.64
N ALA A 62 5.46 -7.52 -16.80
CA ALA A 62 5.96 -6.52 -17.72
C ALA A 62 5.95 -5.15 -17.01
N GLN A 63 7.06 -4.43 -17.08
CA GLN A 63 7.21 -3.12 -16.44
C GLN A 63 6.89 -3.13 -14.92
N GLY A 64 7.25 -4.21 -14.23
CA GLY A 64 6.98 -4.38 -12.79
C GLY A 64 5.51 -4.70 -12.44
N LYS A 65 4.63 -4.82 -13.42
CA LYS A 65 3.21 -5.16 -13.24
C LYS A 65 2.95 -6.59 -13.73
N ARG A 66 2.04 -7.31 -13.06
CA ARG A 66 1.61 -8.65 -13.47
C ARG A 66 0.73 -8.55 -14.71
N VAL A 67 1.11 -9.22 -15.79
CA VAL A 67 0.19 -9.43 -16.92
C VAL A 67 -1.00 -10.25 -16.40
N THR A 68 -2.19 -9.70 -16.54
CA THR A 68 -3.38 -10.21 -15.86
C THR A 68 -4.47 -10.47 -16.90
N ASP A 69 -4.54 -11.71 -17.41
CA ASP A 69 -5.66 -12.16 -18.24
C ASP A 69 -6.90 -12.42 -17.36
N ARG A 70 -8.01 -12.83 -17.96
CA ARG A 70 -9.27 -13.06 -17.23
C ARG A 70 -9.14 -14.13 -16.14
N LYS A 71 -8.48 -15.26 -16.45
CA LYS A 71 -8.27 -16.34 -15.46
C LYS A 71 -7.36 -15.89 -14.32
N THR A 72 -6.29 -15.19 -14.66
CA THR A 72 -5.39 -14.60 -13.66
C THR A 72 -6.14 -13.58 -12.80
N MET A 73 -7.04 -12.76 -13.39
CA MET A 73 -7.83 -11.77 -12.64
C MET A 73 -8.75 -12.42 -11.59
N GLU A 74 -9.41 -13.52 -11.95
CA GLU A 74 -10.24 -14.29 -11.02
C GLU A 74 -9.43 -14.78 -9.81
N VAL A 75 -8.24 -15.33 -10.05
CA VAL A 75 -7.33 -15.77 -8.97
C VAL A 75 -6.86 -14.59 -8.13
N VAL A 76 -6.46 -13.48 -8.78
CA VAL A 76 -6.03 -12.26 -8.08
C VAL A 76 -7.13 -11.74 -7.16
N GLU A 77 -8.37 -11.67 -7.65
CA GLU A 77 -9.51 -11.21 -6.84
C GLU A 77 -9.78 -12.14 -5.66
N MET A 78 -9.83 -13.46 -5.87
CA MET A 78 -10.01 -14.44 -4.79
C MET A 78 -8.91 -14.35 -3.72
N VAL A 79 -7.65 -14.25 -4.15
CA VAL A 79 -6.51 -14.23 -3.22
C VAL A 79 -6.45 -12.92 -2.45
N LEU A 80 -6.57 -11.80 -3.13
CA LEU A 80 -6.49 -10.48 -2.48
C LEU A 80 -7.70 -10.23 -1.59
N SER A 81 -8.92 -10.31 -2.12
CA SER A 81 -10.14 -9.94 -1.38
C SER A 81 -10.60 -11.02 -0.38
N GLY A 82 -10.32 -12.27 -0.66
CA GLY A 82 -10.72 -13.40 0.19
C GLY A 82 -9.64 -13.80 1.18
N SER A 83 -8.53 -14.33 0.70
CA SER A 83 -7.53 -14.95 1.56
C SER A 83 -6.72 -13.93 2.36
N ILE A 84 -5.99 -13.03 1.68
CA ILE A 84 -5.07 -12.09 2.34
C ILE A 84 -5.84 -11.06 3.16
N ASN A 85 -6.82 -10.42 2.56
CA ASN A 85 -7.64 -9.41 3.23
C ASN A 85 -8.21 -9.92 4.55
N LYS A 86 -8.86 -11.10 4.53
CA LYS A 86 -9.49 -11.67 5.72
C LYS A 86 -8.47 -12.18 6.74
N SER A 87 -7.28 -12.59 6.32
CA SER A 87 -6.20 -12.93 7.26
C SER A 87 -5.72 -11.71 8.04
N ILE A 88 -5.55 -10.55 7.38
CA ILE A 88 -5.19 -9.30 8.05
C ILE A 88 -6.29 -8.85 9.00
N VAL A 89 -7.55 -8.84 8.54
CA VAL A 89 -8.71 -8.50 9.37
C VAL A 89 -8.77 -9.37 10.62
N ASN A 90 -8.60 -10.69 10.46
CA ASN A 90 -8.60 -11.61 11.59
C ASN A 90 -7.45 -11.35 12.56
N ALA A 91 -6.26 -11.04 12.06
CA ALA A 91 -5.12 -10.69 12.91
C ALA A 91 -5.39 -9.42 13.74
N ILE A 92 -5.95 -8.38 13.13
CA ILE A 92 -6.34 -7.13 13.81
C ILE A 92 -7.40 -7.41 14.88
N ASN A 93 -8.43 -8.20 14.56
CA ASN A 93 -9.51 -8.54 15.48
C ASN A 93 -9.01 -9.38 16.67
N ASN A 94 -8.05 -10.30 16.43
CA ASN A 94 -7.40 -11.07 17.49
C ASN A 94 -6.56 -10.21 18.45
N GLN A 95 -6.12 -9.02 18.02
CA GLN A 95 -5.44 -8.05 18.88
C GLN A 95 -6.41 -7.04 19.53
N GLY A 96 -7.73 -7.26 19.43
CA GLY A 96 -8.76 -6.41 20.02
C GLY A 96 -9.14 -5.18 19.18
N GLY A 97 -8.67 -5.09 17.95
CA GLY A 97 -9.10 -4.07 16.99
C GLY A 97 -10.45 -4.40 16.34
N LYS A 98 -10.99 -3.45 15.58
CA LYS A 98 -12.22 -3.62 14.78
C LYS A 98 -11.87 -3.55 13.29
N GLY A 99 -11.17 -4.57 12.79
CA GLY A 99 -10.83 -4.66 11.37
C GLY A 99 -12.03 -4.92 10.48
N VAL A 100 -12.14 -4.22 9.36
CA VAL A 100 -13.14 -4.48 8.31
C VAL A 100 -12.45 -4.60 6.97
N GLY A 101 -12.74 -5.69 6.24
CA GLY A 101 -12.12 -5.99 4.95
C GLY A 101 -12.98 -5.54 3.79
N LEU A 102 -12.37 -4.77 2.90
CA LEU A 102 -12.97 -4.16 1.72
C LEU A 102 -12.11 -4.44 0.48
N SER A 103 -12.71 -4.27 -0.68
CA SER A 103 -12.03 -4.14 -1.98
C SER A 103 -12.43 -2.84 -2.65
N GLY A 104 -11.73 -2.40 -3.66
CA GLY A 104 -12.13 -1.19 -4.38
C GLY A 104 -13.46 -1.30 -5.15
N LYS A 105 -14.05 -2.50 -5.22
CA LYS A 105 -15.39 -2.74 -5.79
C LYS A 105 -16.51 -2.34 -4.81
N ASP A 106 -16.23 -2.43 -3.49
CA ASP A 106 -17.24 -2.13 -2.48
C ASP A 106 -17.63 -0.64 -2.55
N ALA A 107 -18.92 -0.37 -2.63
CA ALA A 107 -19.49 0.96 -2.84
C ALA A 107 -18.87 1.74 -4.02
N ASN A 108 -18.37 1.03 -5.05
CA ASN A 108 -17.69 1.65 -6.19
C ASN A 108 -16.51 2.55 -5.76
N MET A 109 -15.71 2.07 -4.80
CA MET A 109 -14.68 2.86 -4.14
C MET A 109 -13.51 3.21 -5.07
N ILE A 110 -12.98 2.24 -5.87
CA ILE A 110 -11.83 2.48 -6.76
C ILE A 110 -12.24 2.25 -8.21
N GLN A 111 -12.56 3.34 -8.91
CA GLN A 111 -12.89 3.30 -10.33
C GLN A 111 -11.62 3.26 -11.18
N CYS A 112 -11.56 2.33 -12.12
CA CYS A 112 -10.43 2.10 -13.01
C CYS A 112 -10.83 2.08 -14.47
N VAL A 113 -9.82 2.33 -15.30
CA VAL A 113 -9.80 1.93 -16.73
C VAL A 113 -8.63 0.99 -16.95
N GLN A 114 -8.61 0.28 -18.07
CA GLN A 114 -7.46 -0.53 -18.44
C GLN A 114 -6.21 0.34 -18.59
N ASP A 115 -5.12 -0.06 -17.94
CA ASP A 115 -3.85 0.71 -17.97
C ASP A 115 -3.16 0.58 -19.33
N ASN A 116 -2.97 -0.66 -19.77
CA ASN A 116 -2.35 -0.99 -21.05
C ASN A 116 -2.98 -2.30 -21.57
N PRO A 117 -3.46 -2.34 -22.83
CA PRO A 117 -4.03 -3.57 -23.41
C PRO A 117 -3.11 -4.78 -23.33
N LYS A 118 -1.77 -4.60 -23.43
CA LYS A 118 -0.79 -5.67 -23.32
C LYS A 118 -0.69 -6.27 -21.90
N LEU A 119 -1.17 -5.57 -20.89
CA LEU A 119 -1.20 -6.02 -19.51
C LEU A 119 -2.52 -6.69 -19.12
N GLY A 120 -3.52 -6.71 -20.00
CA GLY A 120 -4.85 -7.27 -19.73
C GLY A 120 -5.63 -6.45 -18.71
N PHE A 121 -6.13 -7.09 -17.65
CA PHE A 121 -6.96 -6.49 -16.59
C PHE A 121 -6.12 -5.79 -15.51
N VAL A 122 -5.08 -5.08 -15.89
CA VAL A 122 -4.37 -4.15 -14.99
C VAL A 122 -5.05 -2.80 -15.02
N GLY A 123 -5.39 -2.27 -13.86
CA GLY A 123 -6.15 -1.04 -13.69
C GLY A 123 -5.29 0.20 -13.52
N LYS A 124 -5.67 1.26 -14.24
CA LYS A 124 -5.26 2.64 -13.97
C LYS A 124 -6.39 3.34 -13.24
N ILE A 125 -6.12 3.79 -12.02
CA ILE A 125 -7.11 4.49 -11.18
C ILE A 125 -7.53 5.79 -11.86
N GLN A 126 -8.83 6.00 -11.97
CA GLN A 126 -9.44 7.23 -12.49
C GLN A 126 -10.00 8.09 -11.36
N LYS A 127 -10.65 7.44 -10.40
CA LYS A 127 -11.33 8.11 -9.28
C LYS A 127 -11.36 7.18 -8.06
N ILE A 128 -11.26 7.77 -6.87
CA ILE A 128 -11.54 7.10 -5.60
C ILE A 128 -12.70 7.82 -4.92
N ASN A 129 -13.70 7.05 -4.48
CA ASN A 129 -14.75 7.50 -3.58
C ASN A 129 -14.37 7.06 -2.16
N THR A 130 -14.16 8.03 -1.26
CA THR A 130 -13.72 7.77 0.11
C THR A 130 -14.87 7.65 1.11
N ASP A 131 -16.12 7.86 0.73
CA ASP A 131 -17.27 7.93 1.64
C ASP A 131 -17.38 6.69 2.53
N LEU A 132 -17.24 5.49 1.94
CA LEU A 132 -17.29 4.24 2.69
C LEU A 132 -16.17 4.14 3.73
N VAL A 133 -14.95 4.51 3.33
CA VAL A 133 -13.78 4.49 4.23
C VAL A 133 -13.96 5.48 5.37
N GLN A 134 -14.41 6.70 5.08
CA GLN A 134 -14.65 7.73 6.09
C GLN A 134 -15.72 7.29 7.10
N ASN A 135 -16.83 6.71 6.65
CA ASN A 135 -17.88 6.17 7.54
C ASN A 135 -17.33 5.08 8.48
N PHE A 136 -16.45 4.21 8.00
CA PHE A 136 -15.81 3.22 8.87
C PHE A 136 -14.84 3.85 9.86
N LEU A 137 -14.08 4.85 9.47
CA LEU A 137 -13.16 5.55 10.37
C LEU A 137 -13.90 6.29 11.48
N GLU A 138 -15.04 6.94 11.17
CA GLU A 138 -15.92 7.60 12.13
C GLU A 138 -16.59 6.62 13.10
N SER A 139 -16.83 5.38 12.65
CA SER A 139 -17.41 4.30 13.45
C SER A 139 -16.37 3.45 14.18
N ASP A 140 -15.14 3.93 14.33
CA ASP A 140 -14.03 3.30 15.03
C ASP A 140 -13.54 1.97 14.43
N PHE A 141 -13.79 1.71 13.15
CA PHE A 141 -13.25 0.58 12.42
C PHE A 141 -11.85 0.88 11.86
N ILE A 142 -11.15 -0.20 11.50
CA ILE A 142 -9.86 -0.19 10.79
C ILE A 142 -10.08 -0.78 9.40
N PRO A 143 -10.23 0.04 8.34
CA PRO A 143 -10.42 -0.46 6.99
C PRO A 143 -9.16 -1.16 6.46
N VAL A 144 -9.36 -2.35 5.87
CA VAL A 144 -8.33 -3.15 5.20
C VAL A 144 -8.76 -3.34 3.75
N ILE A 145 -8.05 -2.73 2.81
CA ILE A 145 -8.48 -2.59 1.41
C ILE A 145 -7.61 -3.47 0.51
N ALA A 146 -8.24 -4.38 -0.22
CA ALA A 146 -7.63 -5.10 -1.32
C ALA A 146 -7.56 -4.19 -2.56
N PRO A 147 -6.41 -4.12 -3.26
CA PRO A 147 -6.21 -3.24 -4.41
C PRO A 147 -6.84 -3.81 -5.69
N ILE A 148 -8.15 -4.00 -5.64
CA ILE A 148 -9.00 -4.43 -6.75
C ILE A 148 -9.91 -3.25 -7.11
N GLY A 149 -9.94 -2.86 -8.38
CA GLY A 149 -10.80 -1.80 -8.88
C GLY A 149 -11.92 -2.32 -9.76
N PHE A 150 -12.91 -1.46 -10.00
CA PHE A 150 -13.99 -1.72 -10.94
C PHE A 150 -13.91 -0.78 -12.15
N GLY A 151 -14.33 -1.29 -13.31
CA GLY A 151 -14.57 -0.49 -14.51
C GLY A 151 -16.06 -0.24 -14.72
N THR A 152 -16.40 0.90 -15.32
CA THR A 152 -17.79 1.22 -15.68
C THR A 152 -18.38 0.27 -16.73
N ASN A 153 -17.52 -0.51 -17.40
CA ASN A 153 -17.87 -1.57 -18.33
C ASN A 153 -18.17 -2.92 -17.66
N GLY A 154 -18.13 -2.98 -16.31
CA GLY A 154 -18.33 -4.20 -15.52
C GLY A 154 -17.08 -5.06 -15.31
N ASP A 155 -15.93 -4.66 -15.87
CA ASP A 155 -14.67 -5.37 -15.65
C ASP A 155 -14.10 -5.14 -14.25
N THR A 156 -13.34 -6.12 -13.77
CA THR A 156 -12.54 -6.04 -12.54
C THR A 156 -11.08 -5.84 -12.91
N TYR A 157 -10.37 -4.98 -12.17
CA TYR A 157 -8.99 -4.65 -12.43
C TYR A 157 -8.09 -4.92 -11.24
N ASN A 158 -6.93 -5.53 -11.53
CA ASN A 158 -5.81 -5.67 -10.60
C ASN A 158 -5.03 -4.35 -10.55
N ILE A 159 -4.84 -3.81 -9.35
CA ILE A 159 -4.11 -2.56 -9.14
C ILE A 159 -2.81 -2.87 -8.36
N ASN A 160 -1.73 -2.18 -8.69
CA ASN A 160 -0.52 -2.25 -7.87
C ASN A 160 -0.80 -1.69 -6.47
N GLY A 161 -0.39 -2.41 -5.42
CA GLY A 161 -0.68 -2.06 -4.03
C GLY A 161 -0.15 -0.68 -3.62
N ASP A 162 1.08 -0.32 -4.01
CA ASP A 162 1.66 0.99 -3.72
C ASP A 162 0.85 2.10 -4.40
N THR A 163 0.49 1.89 -5.68
CA THR A 163 -0.34 2.84 -6.44
C THR A 163 -1.71 3.04 -5.81
N ALA A 164 -2.36 1.95 -5.40
CA ALA A 164 -3.67 2.02 -4.74
C ALA A 164 -3.59 2.76 -3.40
N ALA A 165 -2.54 2.50 -2.64
CA ALA A 165 -2.31 3.13 -1.36
C ALA A 165 -2.00 4.63 -1.48
N GLY A 166 -1.13 5.01 -2.41
CA GLY A 166 -0.84 6.42 -2.68
C GLY A 166 -2.10 7.18 -3.10
N ALA A 167 -2.89 6.61 -4.02
CA ALA A 167 -4.14 7.23 -4.46
C ALA A 167 -5.19 7.32 -3.34
N MET A 168 -5.31 6.30 -2.48
CA MET A 168 -6.18 6.33 -1.31
C MET A 168 -5.73 7.39 -0.31
N ALA A 169 -4.43 7.46 -0.01
CA ALA A 169 -3.86 8.48 0.87
C ALA A 169 -4.13 9.91 0.36
N SER A 170 -3.92 10.14 -0.94
CA SER A 170 -4.21 11.43 -1.59
C SER A 170 -5.69 11.79 -1.49
N SER A 171 -6.59 10.84 -1.78
CA SER A 171 -8.04 11.08 -1.76
C SER A 171 -8.59 11.33 -0.34
N LEU A 172 -7.94 10.76 0.69
CA LEU A 172 -8.25 10.99 2.10
C LEU A 172 -7.54 12.21 2.69
N LEU A 173 -6.65 12.88 1.93
CA LEU A 173 -5.76 13.92 2.43
C LEU A 173 -5.02 13.47 3.70
N ALA A 174 -4.45 12.28 3.64
CA ALA A 174 -3.80 11.65 4.78
C ALA A 174 -2.61 12.46 5.31
N ASP A 175 -2.42 12.44 6.62
CA ASP A 175 -1.24 13.05 7.25
C ASP A 175 0.05 12.30 6.88
N ARG A 176 -0.03 10.97 6.75
CA ARG A 176 1.11 10.11 6.43
C ARG A 176 0.70 8.98 5.47
N LEU A 177 1.57 8.73 4.51
CA LEU A 177 1.60 7.50 3.71
C LEU A 177 2.83 6.70 4.14
N LEU A 178 2.64 5.47 4.66
CA LEU A 178 3.75 4.57 4.97
C LEU A 178 3.81 3.47 3.91
N LEU A 179 4.90 3.38 3.17
CA LEU A 179 5.18 2.31 2.21
C LEU A 179 6.12 1.29 2.85
N LEU A 180 5.57 0.16 3.30
CA LEU A 180 6.36 -0.92 3.85
C LEU A 180 6.95 -1.76 2.72
N THR A 181 8.25 -2.00 2.78
CA THR A 181 9.02 -2.72 1.77
C THR A 181 9.99 -3.70 2.43
N ASP A 182 10.83 -4.34 1.66
CA ASP A 182 11.89 -5.26 2.11
C ASP A 182 13.29 -4.63 2.10
N VAL A 183 13.35 -3.30 2.05
CA VAL A 183 14.59 -2.52 2.13
C VAL A 183 14.44 -1.40 3.16
N ILE A 184 15.57 -0.96 3.73
CA ILE A 184 15.60 0.04 4.80
C ILE A 184 15.06 1.42 4.41
N GLY A 185 14.98 1.71 3.12
CA GLY A 185 14.59 3.00 2.54
C GLY A 185 15.36 3.31 1.27
N VAL A 186 15.41 4.57 0.88
CA VAL A 186 16.23 5.04 -0.25
C VAL A 186 17.67 5.19 0.19
N LYS A 187 18.60 4.72 -0.65
CA LYS A 187 20.04 4.80 -0.41
C LYS A 187 20.69 5.79 -1.35
N ASP A 188 21.79 6.39 -0.89
CA ASP A 188 22.68 7.20 -1.72
C ASP A 188 23.64 6.33 -2.56
N ALA A 189 24.55 6.97 -3.29
CA ALA A 189 25.54 6.29 -4.12
C ALA A 189 26.55 5.45 -3.31
N ASP A 190 26.73 5.74 -2.04
CA ASP A 190 27.60 5.01 -1.10
C ASP A 190 26.83 3.95 -0.29
N GLU A 191 25.60 3.59 -0.70
CA GLU A 191 24.70 2.63 -0.06
C GLU A 191 24.23 3.03 1.35
N ASN A 192 24.40 4.30 1.78
CA ASN A 192 23.88 4.78 3.06
C ASN A 192 22.40 5.16 2.93
N LEU A 193 21.64 4.96 4.02
CA LEU A 193 20.26 5.36 4.09
C LEU A 193 20.12 6.89 4.03
N ILE A 194 19.34 7.37 3.10
CA ILE A 194 18.90 8.78 3.07
C ILE A 194 17.65 8.89 3.95
N THR A 195 17.78 9.56 5.08
CA THR A 195 16.68 9.65 6.07
C THR A 195 15.57 10.61 5.67
N GLN A 196 15.88 11.63 4.85
CA GLN A 196 14.93 12.66 4.43
C GLN A 196 15.19 13.08 2.98
N LEU A 197 14.13 13.29 2.21
CA LEU A 197 14.17 13.77 0.84
C LEU A 197 13.03 14.75 0.57
N THR A 198 13.33 15.86 -0.06
CA THR A 198 12.29 16.66 -0.71
C THR A 198 11.86 16.00 -2.02
N VAL A 199 10.68 16.37 -2.53
CA VAL A 199 10.20 15.92 -3.85
C VAL A 199 11.23 16.26 -4.95
N LYS A 200 11.90 17.42 -4.86
CA LYS A 200 12.90 17.85 -5.83
C LYS A 200 14.14 16.95 -5.79
N GLU A 201 14.72 16.75 -4.60
CA GLU A 201 15.89 15.89 -4.43
C GLU A 201 15.62 14.46 -4.86
N ALA A 202 14.43 13.93 -4.56
CA ALA A 202 14.03 12.58 -4.98
C ALA A 202 14.01 12.44 -6.52
N ARG A 203 13.57 13.47 -7.25
CA ARG A 203 13.61 13.47 -8.72
C ARG A 203 15.02 13.56 -9.24
N GLU A 204 15.86 14.43 -8.67
CA GLU A 204 17.28 14.56 -9.02
C GLU A 204 18.02 13.22 -8.85
N LEU A 205 17.73 12.47 -7.78
CA LEU A 205 18.32 11.14 -7.55
C LEU A 205 17.81 10.07 -8.55
N ILE A 206 16.57 10.16 -9.02
CA ILE A 206 16.05 9.29 -10.10
C ILE A 206 16.76 9.64 -11.42
N ASP A 207 16.86 10.92 -11.77
CA ASP A 207 17.46 11.38 -13.01
C ASP A 207 18.98 11.08 -13.06
N ALA A 208 19.63 11.07 -11.89
CA ALA A 208 21.03 10.68 -11.73
C ALA A 208 21.25 9.14 -11.68
N GLU A 209 20.18 8.34 -11.86
CA GLU A 209 20.20 6.87 -11.80
C GLU A 209 20.74 6.28 -10.46
N ILE A 210 20.74 7.08 -9.38
CA ILE A 210 21.15 6.65 -8.04
C ILE A 210 20.07 5.74 -7.42
N ILE A 211 18.79 6.08 -7.65
CA ILE A 211 17.68 5.24 -7.20
C ILE A 211 17.50 4.09 -8.18
N ASN A 212 17.63 2.85 -7.68
CA ASN A 212 17.52 1.65 -8.50
C ASN A 212 16.10 1.45 -9.07
N SER A 213 16.00 0.70 -10.16
CA SER A 213 14.75 0.49 -10.89
C SER A 213 13.60 -0.11 -10.04
N GLY A 214 13.92 -0.93 -9.04
CA GLY A 214 12.93 -1.54 -8.14
C GLY A 214 12.33 -0.54 -7.14
N MET A 215 13.09 0.49 -6.76
CA MET A 215 12.66 1.54 -5.83
C MET A 215 11.89 2.68 -6.53
N ILE A 216 12.16 2.95 -7.80
CA ILE A 216 11.54 4.03 -8.58
C ILE A 216 9.99 4.06 -8.45
N PRO A 217 9.24 2.94 -8.57
CA PRO A 217 7.79 2.97 -8.43
C PRO A 217 7.32 3.47 -7.06
N LYS A 218 8.02 3.11 -5.98
CA LYS A 218 7.70 3.54 -4.61
C LYS A 218 7.99 5.01 -4.40
N VAL A 219 9.14 5.48 -4.86
CA VAL A 219 9.54 6.90 -4.82
C VAL A 219 8.55 7.75 -5.62
N ASN A 220 8.19 7.32 -6.83
CA ASN A 220 7.17 8.00 -7.63
C ASN A 220 5.79 8.03 -6.95
N THR A 221 5.40 6.95 -6.26
CA THR A 221 4.16 6.94 -5.46
C THR A 221 4.24 7.96 -4.32
N SER A 222 5.38 8.03 -3.61
CA SER A 222 5.60 9.00 -2.53
C SER A 222 5.56 10.45 -3.05
N ILE A 223 6.26 10.73 -4.15
CA ILE A 223 6.26 12.05 -4.79
C ILE A 223 4.83 12.46 -5.16
N LYS A 224 4.13 11.58 -5.90
CA LYS A 224 2.76 11.86 -6.33
C LYS A 224 1.81 12.11 -5.15
N ALA A 225 1.88 11.28 -4.11
CA ALA A 225 1.05 11.45 -2.93
C ALA A 225 1.24 12.82 -2.26
N ILE A 226 2.50 13.29 -2.16
CA ILE A 226 2.81 14.61 -1.59
C ILE A 226 2.31 15.74 -2.50
N GLU A 227 2.48 15.61 -3.81
CA GLU A 227 1.97 16.58 -4.79
C GLU A 227 0.44 16.69 -4.76
N ASP A 228 -0.23 15.56 -4.51
CA ASP A 228 -1.69 15.46 -4.38
C ASP A 228 -2.20 15.88 -2.97
N GLY A 229 -1.31 16.32 -2.05
CA GLY A 229 -1.70 16.93 -0.77
C GLY A 229 -1.47 16.11 0.49
N VAL A 230 -0.90 14.90 0.41
CA VAL A 230 -0.43 14.14 1.58
C VAL A 230 0.74 14.90 2.24
N ARG A 231 0.70 15.10 3.56
CA ARG A 231 1.70 15.90 4.27
C ARG A 231 3.09 15.30 4.25
N ALA A 232 3.20 13.99 4.36
CA ALA A 232 4.47 13.29 4.27
C ALA A 232 4.26 11.84 3.82
N SER A 233 5.25 11.29 3.10
CA SER A 233 5.31 9.86 2.78
C SER A 233 6.59 9.27 3.34
N VAL A 234 6.57 8.02 3.74
CA VAL A 234 7.75 7.32 4.28
C VAL A 234 7.88 5.96 3.62
N ILE A 235 9.10 5.60 3.24
CA ILE A 235 9.45 4.25 2.80
C ILE A 235 10.25 3.60 3.93
N ILE A 236 9.75 2.47 4.46
CA ILE A 236 10.35 1.76 5.62
C ILE A 236 10.46 0.26 5.37
N ASP A 237 11.41 -0.38 6.06
CA ASP A 237 11.51 -1.84 6.07
C ASP A 237 10.42 -2.46 6.95
N GLY A 238 9.46 -3.11 6.32
CA GLY A 238 8.34 -3.77 7.01
C GLY A 238 8.73 -5.06 7.73
N ARG A 239 10.00 -5.52 7.64
CA ARG A 239 10.51 -6.69 8.37
C ARG A 239 11.04 -6.32 9.75
N VAL A 240 11.25 -5.04 10.02
CA VAL A 240 11.63 -4.55 11.34
C VAL A 240 10.43 -4.67 12.27
N ASP A 241 10.63 -5.30 13.41
CA ASP A 241 9.58 -5.39 14.43
C ASP A 241 9.14 -3.99 14.88
N HIS A 242 7.85 -3.78 14.94
CA HIS A 242 7.24 -2.50 15.32
C HIS A 242 7.60 -1.31 14.41
N ALA A 243 7.90 -1.57 13.12
CA ALA A 243 8.32 -0.55 12.17
C ALA A 243 7.37 0.66 12.12
N CYS A 244 6.05 0.41 12.11
CA CYS A 244 5.05 1.49 12.07
C CYS A 244 5.07 2.35 13.34
N LEU A 245 5.25 1.75 14.52
CA LEU A 245 5.33 2.48 15.78
C LEU A 245 6.62 3.28 15.88
N LEU A 246 7.75 2.67 15.51
CA LEU A 246 9.05 3.34 15.49
C LEU A 246 9.04 4.57 14.58
N GLU A 247 8.47 4.44 13.39
CA GLU A 247 8.37 5.57 12.46
C GLU A 247 7.45 6.69 12.95
N LEU A 248 6.33 6.35 13.58
CA LEU A 248 5.32 7.35 13.93
C LEU A 248 5.56 8.03 15.28
N PHE A 249 6.14 7.31 16.23
CA PHE A 249 6.22 7.76 17.63
C PHE A 249 7.65 8.00 18.13
N THR A 250 8.67 7.86 17.26
CA THR A 250 10.05 8.24 17.61
C THR A 250 10.48 9.49 16.84
N SER A 251 11.45 10.22 17.40
CA SER A 251 11.95 11.47 16.83
C SER A 251 12.79 11.28 15.55
N HIS A 252 13.36 10.10 15.34
CA HIS A 252 14.31 9.87 14.26
C HIS A 252 13.72 9.07 13.09
N GLY A 253 12.58 8.38 13.32
CA GLY A 253 12.05 7.43 12.32
C GLY A 253 13.03 6.28 12.02
N ILE A 254 12.69 5.44 11.06
CA ILE A 254 13.53 4.28 10.66
C ILE A 254 13.72 4.13 9.15
N GLY A 255 13.14 5.03 8.36
CA GLY A 255 13.14 4.94 6.91
C GLY A 255 13.52 6.24 6.21
N THR A 256 13.05 6.40 4.97
CA THR A 256 13.20 7.63 4.19
C THR A 256 11.91 8.42 4.21
N LEU A 257 11.94 9.58 4.82
CA LEU A 257 10.83 10.54 4.89
C LEU A 257 10.85 11.46 3.67
N PHE A 258 9.72 11.56 2.97
CA PHE A 258 9.51 12.49 1.87
C PHE A 258 8.56 13.60 2.30
N LYS A 259 8.93 14.85 1.96
CA LYS A 259 8.11 16.05 2.16
C LYS A 259 8.23 16.99 0.96
N LYS A 260 7.28 17.93 0.88
CA LYS A 260 7.36 19.00 -0.13
C LYS A 260 8.57 19.90 0.09
N THR A 261 8.77 20.31 1.34
CA THR A 261 9.92 21.11 1.82
C THR A 261 10.22 20.71 3.27
N PHE A 262 11.47 20.84 3.69
CA PHE A 262 11.86 20.82 5.10
C PHE A 262 12.03 22.28 5.52
N GLY A 263 11.21 22.74 6.44
CA GLY A 263 11.28 24.07 7.04
C GLY A 263 12.01 24.02 8.37
#